data_c5f7e7638c2a2e30bef68fa669e2d977
#
_entry.id   c5f7e7638c2a2e30bef68fa669e2d977
#
_cell.length_a   1.000
_cell.length_b   1.000
_cell.length_c   1.000
_cell.angle_alpha   90.00
_cell.angle_beta   90.00
_cell.angle_gamma   90.00
#
_symmetry.space_group_name_H-M   'P 1'
#
loop_
_entity.id
_entity.type
_entity.pdbx_description
1 polymer ?
#
loop_
_entity_poly.entity_id
_entity_poly.type
_entity_poly.pdbx_seq_one_letter_code
_entity_poly.pdbx_strand_id
1 'polypeptide(L)'
;MLGSDGQKMSKHLRNYPDVNGVFDKYGSDAMRWFLMSSPILRGGNLIVTAEGIRDTVRQVMLPVWSSYYFFTLYANAAKNGAGYDARKLRADEVASLPEMDRYLLARTHRLVEKTQSSLDQFLISDACDAVSDFIDMITNWYIRNNRDRFWNEDANAFNTLYTVLEVFMRVLAPLAPMEAESVWRGLTGGESVHLADWPFLADEQTGETTELGRVLVDDPALVDAMEKVREVVSGTLSMRKTKQIRVRQPLHKLTVVVENTDAVAAYDEILKSELNVKNVELCTLEDAEAQGLKIINELRVNARVAGKRLRKDVQFAIKAPSPAHGM
;
A
#
# COMPACT_ATOMS: atom_id res chain seq x y z
N MET A 1 3.01 23.30 -15.22
CA MET A 1 2.41 22.13 -15.92
C MET A 1 2.84 22.15 -17.37
N LEU A 2 3.18 21.00 -17.89
CA LEU A 2 3.66 20.80 -19.26
C LEU A 2 2.70 19.87 -20.01
N GLY A 3 2.55 20.07 -21.30
CA GLY A 3 1.83 19.17 -22.18
C GLY A 3 2.61 17.88 -22.45
N SER A 4 2.03 16.97 -23.21
CA SER A 4 2.64 15.69 -23.60
C SER A 4 3.94 15.86 -24.41
N ASP A 5 4.12 17.02 -25.02
CA ASP A 5 5.31 17.45 -25.78
C ASP A 5 6.42 18.04 -24.88
N GLY A 6 6.20 18.14 -23.58
CA GLY A 6 7.12 18.74 -22.62
C GLY A 6 7.19 20.27 -22.65
N GLN A 7 6.35 20.93 -23.45
CA GLN A 7 6.24 22.38 -23.50
C GLN A 7 5.16 22.89 -22.52
N LYS A 8 5.18 24.17 -22.20
CA LYS A 8 4.14 24.79 -21.36
C LYS A 8 2.75 24.55 -21.98
N MET A 9 1.81 24.09 -21.17
CA MET A 9 0.43 23.90 -21.62
C MET A 9 -0.16 25.21 -22.14
N SER A 10 -0.76 25.17 -23.32
CA SER A 10 -1.35 26.33 -24.00
C SER A 10 -2.58 25.92 -24.79
N LYS A 11 -3.64 26.76 -24.73
CA LYS A 11 -4.84 26.60 -25.56
C LYS A 11 -4.52 26.62 -27.04
N HIS A 12 -3.52 27.43 -27.41
CA HIS A 12 -3.08 27.57 -28.82
C HIS A 12 -2.42 26.27 -29.31
N LEU A 13 -1.58 25.65 -28.49
CA LEU A 13 -0.86 24.43 -28.84
C LEU A 13 -1.73 23.17 -28.70
N ARG A 14 -2.85 23.23 -27.98
CA ARG A 14 -3.73 22.08 -27.69
C ARG A 14 -2.94 20.84 -27.21
N ASN A 15 -1.87 21.07 -26.44
CA ASN A 15 -0.91 20.05 -26.03
C ASN A 15 -1.25 19.40 -24.68
N TYR A 16 -2.52 19.41 -24.29
CA TYR A 16 -3.05 18.75 -23.10
C TYR A 16 -4.37 18.02 -23.41
N PRO A 17 -4.71 16.98 -22.63
CA PRO A 17 -5.97 16.28 -22.83
C PRO A 17 -7.17 17.21 -22.62
N ASP A 18 -8.25 16.99 -23.38
CA ASP A 18 -9.51 17.67 -23.10
C ASP A 18 -10.05 17.27 -21.73
N VAL A 19 -10.35 18.26 -20.90
CA VAL A 19 -10.73 18.06 -19.50
C VAL A 19 -12.05 17.29 -19.38
N ASN A 20 -13.05 17.65 -20.20
CA ASN A 20 -14.34 16.97 -20.19
C ASN A 20 -14.20 15.52 -20.63
N GLY A 21 -13.45 15.28 -21.71
CA GLY A 21 -13.16 13.92 -22.18
C GLY A 21 -12.38 13.08 -21.16
N VAL A 22 -11.54 13.71 -20.32
CA VAL A 22 -10.88 13.02 -19.20
C VAL A 22 -11.87 12.66 -18.10
N PHE A 23 -12.77 13.59 -17.73
CA PHE A 23 -13.78 13.33 -16.71
C PHE A 23 -14.77 12.25 -17.15
N ASP A 24 -15.22 12.28 -18.39
CA ASP A 24 -16.13 11.28 -18.94
C ASP A 24 -15.50 9.88 -18.97
N LYS A 25 -14.19 9.82 -19.22
CA LYS A 25 -13.50 8.54 -19.40
C LYS A 25 -12.90 7.95 -18.12
N TYR A 26 -12.36 8.78 -17.24
CA TYR A 26 -11.56 8.36 -16.09
C TYR A 26 -12.14 8.79 -14.75
N GLY A 27 -13.13 9.68 -14.75
CA GLY A 27 -13.69 10.29 -13.55
C GLY A 27 -12.88 11.47 -13.02
N SER A 28 -13.51 12.30 -12.21
CA SER A 28 -12.89 13.48 -11.60
C SER A 28 -11.84 13.11 -10.55
N ASP A 29 -12.06 12.06 -9.78
CA ASP A 29 -11.14 11.61 -8.74
C ASP A 29 -9.80 11.17 -9.30
N ALA A 30 -9.77 10.51 -10.47
CA ALA A 30 -8.53 10.14 -11.12
C ALA A 30 -7.69 11.36 -11.52
N MET A 31 -8.31 12.39 -12.08
CA MET A 31 -7.64 13.64 -12.42
C MET A 31 -7.18 14.37 -11.15
N ARG A 32 -8.03 14.44 -10.15
CA ARG A 32 -7.73 15.05 -8.85
C ARG A 32 -6.53 14.39 -8.20
N TRP A 33 -6.53 13.06 -8.08
CA TRP A 33 -5.42 12.29 -7.53
C TRP A 33 -4.13 12.48 -8.31
N PHE A 34 -4.18 12.39 -9.64
CA PHE A 34 -3.03 12.60 -10.51
C PHE A 34 -2.35 13.96 -10.26
N LEU A 35 -3.13 15.00 -10.01
CA LEU A 35 -2.60 16.32 -9.68
C LEU A 35 -2.01 16.37 -8.26
N MET A 36 -2.73 15.85 -7.27
CA MET A 36 -2.36 15.93 -5.86
C MET A 36 -1.15 15.06 -5.51
N SER A 37 -1.00 13.89 -6.11
CA SER A 37 0.15 13.01 -5.91
C SER A 37 1.39 13.44 -6.67
N SER A 38 1.30 14.49 -7.50
CA SER A 38 2.37 14.90 -8.38
C SER A 38 3.37 15.89 -7.72
N PRO A 39 4.59 16.00 -8.26
CA PRO A 39 5.59 16.95 -7.77
C PRO A 39 5.19 18.43 -7.94
N ILE A 40 4.09 18.72 -8.66
CA ILE A 40 3.70 20.10 -8.96
C ILE A 40 3.38 20.89 -7.69
N LEU A 41 2.83 20.23 -6.67
CA LEU A 41 2.51 20.86 -5.39
C LEU A 41 3.76 21.28 -4.60
N ARG A 42 4.94 20.77 -4.99
CA ARG A 42 6.24 21.15 -4.43
C ARG A 42 7.09 21.98 -5.38
N GLY A 43 6.46 22.66 -6.36
CA GLY A 43 7.14 23.49 -7.34
C GLY A 43 7.85 22.71 -8.46
N GLY A 44 7.63 21.38 -8.55
CA GLY A 44 8.15 20.55 -9.62
C GLY A 44 7.37 20.69 -10.92
N ASN A 45 7.86 20.05 -11.98
CA ASN A 45 7.17 19.99 -13.27
C ASN A 45 6.27 18.75 -13.35
N LEU A 46 5.05 18.92 -13.85
CA LEU A 46 4.13 17.83 -14.16
C LEU A 46 3.85 17.84 -15.67
N ILE A 47 4.08 16.71 -16.32
CA ILE A 47 3.63 16.44 -17.69
C ILE A 47 2.24 15.81 -17.60
N VAL A 48 1.24 16.51 -18.12
CA VAL A 48 -0.16 16.04 -18.08
C VAL A 48 -0.43 15.18 -19.31
N THR A 49 -0.68 13.88 -19.06
CA THR A 49 -1.00 12.92 -20.10
C THR A 49 -2.24 12.10 -19.73
N ALA A 50 -3.02 11.69 -20.72
CA ALA A 50 -4.14 10.78 -20.50
C ALA A 50 -3.69 9.43 -19.93
N GLU A 51 -2.46 8.99 -20.25
CA GLU A 51 -1.89 7.75 -19.72
C GLU A 51 -1.59 7.85 -18.23
N GLY A 52 -0.99 8.95 -17.76
CA GLY A 52 -0.74 9.17 -16.33
C GLY A 52 -2.03 9.19 -15.51
N ILE A 53 -3.10 9.80 -16.05
CA ILE A 53 -4.41 9.80 -15.39
C ILE A 53 -5.03 8.39 -15.39
N ARG A 54 -4.94 7.67 -16.50
CA ARG A 54 -5.39 6.27 -16.57
C ARG A 54 -4.64 5.37 -15.57
N ASP A 55 -3.35 5.59 -15.41
CA ASP A 55 -2.55 4.81 -14.46
C ASP A 55 -2.98 5.04 -13.02
N THR A 56 -3.43 6.25 -12.68
CA THR A 56 -4.07 6.53 -11.38
C THR A 56 -5.32 5.68 -11.15
N VAL A 57 -6.20 5.55 -12.17
CA VAL A 57 -7.37 4.66 -12.06
C VAL A 57 -6.94 3.24 -11.71
N ARG A 58 -5.91 2.73 -12.38
CA ARG A 58 -5.44 1.34 -12.18
C ARG A 58 -4.73 1.12 -10.85
N GLN A 59 -4.00 2.12 -10.36
CA GLN A 59 -3.15 1.97 -9.17
C GLN A 59 -3.87 2.36 -7.88
N VAL A 60 -4.92 3.17 -7.96
CA VAL A 60 -5.62 3.69 -6.79
C VAL A 60 -7.10 3.35 -6.83
N MET A 61 -7.86 3.88 -7.81
CA MET A 61 -9.32 3.74 -7.81
C MET A 61 -9.78 2.28 -7.89
N LEU A 62 -9.31 1.53 -8.88
CA LEU A 62 -9.69 0.12 -9.03
C LEU A 62 -9.31 -0.77 -7.83
N PRO A 63 -8.13 -0.64 -7.19
CA PRO A 63 -7.83 -1.38 -5.97
C PRO A 63 -8.75 -1.04 -4.80
N VAL A 64 -9.08 0.23 -4.57
CA VAL A 64 -10.04 0.64 -3.54
C VAL A 64 -11.40 -0.01 -3.79
N TRP A 65 -11.93 0.17 -5.00
CA TRP A 65 -13.19 -0.45 -5.40
C TRP A 65 -13.15 -1.98 -5.27
N SER A 66 -12.05 -2.61 -5.66
CA SER A 66 -11.90 -4.07 -5.60
C SER A 66 -11.89 -4.59 -4.16
N SER A 67 -11.32 -3.83 -3.21
CA SER A 67 -11.36 -4.19 -1.79
C SER A 67 -12.78 -4.16 -1.24
N TYR A 68 -13.54 -3.13 -1.57
CA TYR A 68 -14.95 -3.03 -1.24
C TYR A 68 -15.78 -4.13 -1.90
N TYR A 69 -15.58 -4.36 -3.21
CA TYR A 69 -16.27 -5.42 -3.94
C TYR A 69 -15.97 -6.81 -3.35
N PHE A 70 -14.72 -7.08 -3.03
CA PHE A 70 -14.33 -8.33 -2.36
C PHE A 70 -15.10 -8.50 -1.04
N PHE A 71 -15.09 -7.48 -0.19
CA PHE A 71 -15.81 -7.51 1.08
C PHE A 71 -17.30 -7.79 0.89
N THR A 72 -17.97 -7.02 0.04
CA THR A 72 -19.42 -7.16 -0.19
C THR A 72 -19.80 -8.48 -0.84
N LEU A 73 -18.94 -9.00 -1.75
CA LEU A 73 -19.17 -10.29 -2.39
C LEU A 73 -19.21 -11.42 -1.34
N TYR A 74 -18.22 -11.48 -0.46
CA TYR A 74 -18.15 -12.53 0.55
C TYR A 74 -19.18 -12.31 1.67
N ALA A 75 -19.37 -11.07 2.13
CA ALA A 75 -20.37 -10.76 3.14
C ALA A 75 -21.78 -11.11 2.69
N ASN A 76 -22.16 -10.79 1.45
CA ASN A 76 -23.49 -11.10 0.91
C ASN A 76 -23.68 -12.61 0.64
N ALA A 77 -22.61 -13.32 0.26
CA ALA A 77 -22.69 -14.77 0.02
C ALA A 77 -22.73 -15.62 1.30
N ALA A 78 -22.29 -15.06 2.41
CA ALA A 78 -22.21 -15.78 3.69
C ALA A 78 -23.58 -16.32 4.16
N LYS A 79 -23.55 -17.32 5.02
CA LYS A 79 -24.75 -17.98 5.59
C LYS A 79 -25.74 -18.46 4.52
N ASN A 80 -25.19 -19.06 3.47
CA ASN A 80 -25.97 -19.55 2.31
C ASN A 80 -26.77 -18.45 1.62
N GLY A 81 -26.21 -17.22 1.52
CA GLY A 81 -26.84 -16.08 0.89
C GLY A 81 -27.74 -15.26 1.82
N ALA A 82 -27.84 -15.57 3.09
CA ALA A 82 -28.52 -14.74 4.08
C ALA A 82 -27.74 -13.48 4.44
N GLY A 83 -26.44 -13.49 4.16
CA GLY A 83 -25.52 -12.39 4.41
C GLY A 83 -24.89 -12.40 5.79
N TYR A 84 -23.73 -11.77 5.91
CA TYR A 84 -23.07 -11.48 7.17
C TYR A 84 -23.24 -10.00 7.51
N ASP A 85 -23.86 -9.71 8.64
CA ASP A 85 -24.04 -8.36 9.16
C ASP A 85 -22.76 -7.94 9.92
N ALA A 86 -21.82 -7.37 9.18
CA ALA A 86 -20.55 -6.93 9.73
C ALA A 86 -20.73 -5.64 10.55
N ARG A 87 -19.97 -5.50 11.60
CA ARG A 87 -19.98 -4.35 12.49
C ARG A 87 -18.58 -3.85 12.79
N LYS A 88 -18.50 -2.63 13.31
CA LYS A 88 -17.23 -2.12 13.85
C LYS A 88 -16.77 -2.96 15.04
N LEU A 89 -15.46 -3.18 15.09
CA LEU A 89 -14.83 -3.79 16.27
C LEU A 89 -14.92 -2.86 17.48
N ARG A 90 -14.94 -3.46 18.66
CA ARG A 90 -14.83 -2.77 19.95
C ARG A 90 -13.42 -2.96 20.50
N ALA A 91 -13.00 -2.04 21.37
CA ALA A 91 -11.66 -2.05 21.96
C ALA A 91 -11.35 -3.33 22.74
N ASP A 92 -12.35 -3.91 23.44
CA ASP A 92 -12.21 -5.13 24.22
C ASP A 92 -11.99 -6.40 23.38
N GLU A 93 -12.27 -6.34 22.08
CA GLU A 93 -12.11 -7.47 21.15
C GLU A 93 -10.68 -7.55 20.56
N VAL A 94 -9.97 -6.42 20.46
CA VAL A 94 -8.72 -6.28 19.70
C VAL A 94 -7.63 -7.25 20.16
N ALA A 95 -7.47 -7.43 21.49
CA ALA A 95 -6.42 -8.28 22.04
C ALA A 95 -6.59 -9.77 21.67
N SER A 96 -7.82 -10.21 21.37
CA SER A 96 -8.14 -11.59 21.00
C SER A 96 -8.09 -11.86 19.50
N LEU A 97 -7.90 -10.82 18.67
CA LEU A 97 -7.85 -10.96 17.22
C LEU A 97 -6.61 -11.72 16.76
N PRO A 98 -6.70 -12.45 15.64
CA PRO A 98 -5.54 -12.97 14.94
C PRO A 98 -4.51 -11.87 14.62
N GLU A 99 -3.25 -12.25 14.54
CA GLU A 99 -2.13 -11.33 14.36
C GLU A 99 -2.23 -10.50 13.06
N MET A 100 -2.70 -11.11 11.97
CA MET A 100 -2.94 -10.38 10.71
C MET A 100 -4.03 -9.30 10.83
N ASP A 101 -5.03 -9.53 11.67
CA ASP A 101 -6.07 -8.52 11.92
C ASP A 101 -5.51 -7.37 12.77
N ARG A 102 -4.75 -7.69 13.82
CA ARG A 102 -4.06 -6.66 14.61
C ARG A 102 -3.05 -5.85 13.79
N TYR A 103 -2.31 -6.52 12.88
CA TYR A 103 -1.44 -5.84 11.94
C TYR A 103 -2.21 -4.85 11.04
N LEU A 104 -3.36 -5.26 10.48
CA LEU A 104 -4.18 -4.38 9.65
C LEU A 104 -4.69 -3.17 10.45
N LEU A 105 -5.12 -3.37 11.70
CA LEU A 105 -5.55 -2.26 12.59
C LEU A 105 -4.39 -1.30 12.88
N ALA A 106 -3.21 -1.81 13.22
CA ALA A 106 -2.02 -1.00 13.47
C ALA A 106 -1.57 -0.21 12.22
N ARG A 107 -1.65 -0.82 11.03
CA ARG A 107 -1.39 -0.12 9.76
C ARG A 107 -2.43 0.97 9.48
N THR A 108 -3.69 0.74 9.87
CA THR A 108 -4.75 1.74 9.75
C THR A 108 -4.53 2.91 10.73
N HIS A 109 -4.06 2.63 11.95
CA HIS A 109 -3.61 3.67 12.89
C HIS A 109 -2.58 4.59 12.22
N ARG A 110 -1.49 4.00 11.71
CA ARG A 110 -0.40 4.75 11.05
C ARG A 110 -0.87 5.52 9.82
N LEU A 111 -1.83 4.97 9.06
CA LEU A 111 -2.45 5.68 7.94
C LEU A 111 -3.13 6.96 8.41
N VAL A 112 -3.99 6.87 9.45
CA VAL A 112 -4.74 8.01 9.99
C VAL A 112 -3.77 9.08 10.46
N GLU A 113 -2.81 8.75 11.32
CA GLU A 113 -1.81 9.71 11.84
C GLU A 113 -1.00 10.36 10.72
N LYS A 114 -0.46 9.54 9.82
CA LYS A 114 0.40 10.05 8.74
C LYS A 114 -0.37 10.96 7.79
N THR A 115 -1.61 10.58 7.44
CA THR A 115 -2.44 11.37 6.54
C THR A 115 -2.87 12.67 7.21
N GLN A 116 -3.32 12.64 8.46
CA GLN A 116 -3.67 13.82 9.24
C GLN A 116 -2.48 14.79 9.32
N SER A 117 -1.34 14.33 9.83
CA SER A 117 -0.14 15.15 9.94
C SER A 117 0.32 15.73 8.61
N SER A 118 0.17 14.98 7.52
CA SER A 118 0.54 15.45 6.18
C SER A 118 -0.42 16.54 5.68
N LEU A 119 -1.73 16.36 5.88
CA LEU A 119 -2.75 17.34 5.49
C LEU A 119 -2.65 18.63 6.31
N ASP A 120 -2.42 18.54 7.62
CA ASP A 120 -2.23 19.69 8.51
C ASP A 120 -1.03 20.56 8.10
N GLN A 121 0.00 19.92 7.53
CA GLN A 121 1.18 20.59 7.02
C GLN A 121 1.09 20.96 5.52
N PHE A 122 -0.06 20.77 4.89
CA PHE A 122 -0.26 20.95 3.44
C PHE A 122 0.66 20.10 2.55
N LEU A 123 1.18 18.98 3.08
CA LEU A 123 1.99 18.01 2.35
C LEU A 123 1.10 16.99 1.63
N ILE A 124 0.25 17.46 0.73
CA ILE A 124 -0.82 16.65 0.11
C ILE A 124 -0.26 15.44 -0.65
N SER A 125 0.88 15.59 -1.32
CA SER A 125 1.52 14.45 -2.01
C SER A 125 1.97 13.35 -1.04
N ASP A 126 2.37 13.70 0.19
CA ASP A 126 2.77 12.72 1.21
C ASP A 126 1.55 11.97 1.77
N ALA A 127 0.41 12.67 1.89
CA ALA A 127 -0.87 12.02 2.21
C ALA A 127 -1.28 11.02 1.11
N CYS A 128 -1.13 11.40 -0.18
CA CYS A 128 -1.38 10.49 -1.30
C CYS A 128 -0.44 9.28 -1.29
N ASP A 129 0.84 9.47 -0.96
CA ASP A 129 1.82 8.39 -0.86
C ASP A 129 1.45 7.40 0.27
N ALA A 130 1.05 7.91 1.45
CA ALA A 130 0.61 7.09 2.57
C ALA A 130 -0.64 6.25 2.23
N VAL A 131 -1.61 6.86 1.55
CA VAL A 131 -2.81 6.16 1.07
C VAL A 131 -2.47 5.12 0.02
N SER A 132 -1.56 5.42 -0.92
CA SER A 132 -1.13 4.46 -1.96
C SER A 132 -0.44 3.23 -1.36
N ASP A 133 0.42 3.42 -0.37
CA ASP A 133 1.07 2.33 0.36
C ASP A 133 0.04 1.47 1.12
N PHE A 134 -0.94 2.12 1.74
CA PHE A 134 -2.02 1.42 2.44
C PHE A 134 -2.90 0.60 1.47
N ILE A 135 -3.22 1.14 0.29
CA ILE A 135 -3.97 0.41 -0.75
C ILE A 135 -3.22 -0.85 -1.18
N ASP A 136 -1.91 -0.76 -1.41
CA ASP A 136 -1.08 -1.93 -1.74
C ASP A 136 -1.12 -2.96 -0.63
N MET A 137 -0.95 -2.54 0.61
CA MET A 137 -0.96 -3.41 1.77
C MET A 137 -2.31 -4.11 1.96
N ILE A 138 -3.44 -3.40 1.89
CA ILE A 138 -4.75 -4.01 2.11
C ILE A 138 -5.12 -4.99 0.98
N THR A 139 -4.82 -4.65 -0.28
CA THR A 139 -5.19 -5.47 -1.44
C THR A 139 -4.25 -6.64 -1.68
N ASN A 140 -2.96 -6.37 -1.75
CA ASN A 140 -1.95 -7.33 -2.17
C ASN A 140 -1.37 -8.15 -1.01
N TRP A 141 -1.62 -7.73 0.22
CA TRP A 141 -1.15 -8.44 1.39
C TRP A 141 -2.29 -8.96 2.26
N TYR A 142 -3.07 -8.09 2.92
CA TYR A 142 -4.09 -8.53 3.86
C TYR A 142 -5.19 -9.37 3.21
N ILE A 143 -5.89 -8.84 2.20
CA ILE A 143 -6.99 -9.55 1.53
C ILE A 143 -6.49 -10.84 0.89
N ARG A 144 -5.34 -10.79 0.23
CA ARG A 144 -4.78 -11.95 -0.44
C ARG A 144 -4.46 -13.08 0.52
N ASN A 145 -3.82 -12.79 1.66
CA ASN A 145 -3.42 -13.79 2.66
C ASN A 145 -4.59 -14.30 3.53
N ASN A 146 -5.71 -13.57 3.56
CA ASN A 146 -6.86 -13.93 4.37
C ASN A 146 -8.07 -14.41 3.56
N ARG A 147 -7.93 -14.64 2.25
CA ARG A 147 -9.05 -15.02 1.39
C ARG A 147 -9.82 -16.23 1.90
N ASP A 148 -9.12 -17.25 2.37
CA ASP A 148 -9.71 -18.49 2.91
C ASP A 148 -10.53 -18.24 4.18
N ARG A 149 -10.16 -17.25 4.99
CA ARG A 149 -10.91 -16.85 6.18
C ARG A 149 -12.28 -16.26 5.79
N PHE A 150 -12.33 -15.42 4.74
CA PHE A 150 -13.60 -14.91 4.22
C PHE A 150 -14.45 -16.00 3.60
N TRP A 151 -13.83 -16.95 2.90
CA TRP A 151 -14.54 -18.13 2.38
C TRP A 151 -15.13 -19.00 3.50
N ASN A 152 -14.43 -19.13 4.61
CA ASN A 152 -14.86 -19.87 5.79
C ASN A 152 -15.72 -19.06 6.77
N GLU A 153 -16.18 -17.89 6.35
CA GLU A 153 -17.09 -17.01 7.10
C GLU A 153 -16.56 -16.58 8.47
N ASP A 154 -15.24 -16.34 8.58
CA ASP A 154 -14.59 -15.89 9.82
C ASP A 154 -15.09 -14.51 10.23
N ALA A 155 -15.79 -14.44 11.35
CA ALA A 155 -16.37 -13.20 11.88
C ALA A 155 -15.31 -12.12 12.17
N ASN A 156 -14.13 -12.52 12.65
CA ASN A 156 -13.04 -11.56 12.91
C ASN A 156 -12.55 -10.92 11.61
N ALA A 157 -12.38 -11.72 10.55
CA ALA A 157 -11.97 -11.19 9.25
C ALA A 157 -12.99 -10.19 8.69
N PHE A 158 -14.29 -10.50 8.75
CA PHE A 158 -15.34 -9.59 8.29
C PHE A 158 -15.39 -8.30 9.10
N ASN A 159 -15.42 -8.39 10.43
CA ASN A 159 -15.53 -7.21 11.28
C ASN A 159 -14.28 -6.33 11.23
N THR A 160 -13.09 -6.93 11.12
CA THR A 160 -11.84 -6.19 10.94
C THR A 160 -11.82 -5.43 9.62
N LEU A 161 -12.12 -6.11 8.51
CA LEU A 161 -12.10 -5.47 7.20
C LEU A 161 -13.18 -4.39 7.08
N TYR A 162 -14.37 -4.63 7.63
CA TYR A 162 -15.44 -3.62 7.70
C TYR A 162 -14.99 -2.37 8.45
N THR A 163 -14.42 -2.54 9.65
CA THR A 163 -13.92 -1.44 10.49
C THR A 163 -12.88 -0.62 9.73
N VAL A 164 -11.94 -1.32 9.10
CA VAL A 164 -10.85 -0.67 8.37
C VAL A 164 -11.35 0.05 7.11
N LEU A 165 -12.22 -0.56 6.33
CA LEU A 165 -12.78 0.09 5.13
C LEU A 165 -13.60 1.33 5.50
N GLU A 166 -14.38 1.30 6.58
CA GLU A 166 -15.14 2.45 7.05
C GLU A 166 -14.22 3.62 7.42
N VAL A 167 -13.16 3.36 8.19
CA VAL A 167 -12.17 4.38 8.55
C VAL A 167 -11.41 4.87 7.32
N PHE A 168 -11.02 3.94 6.45
CA PHE A 168 -10.25 4.26 5.25
C PHE A 168 -11.03 5.18 4.31
N MET A 169 -12.34 5.00 4.17
CA MET A 169 -13.15 5.90 3.35
C MET A 169 -13.21 7.31 3.91
N ARG A 170 -13.23 7.48 5.22
CA ARG A 170 -13.15 8.82 5.85
C ARG A 170 -11.80 9.48 5.58
N VAL A 171 -10.69 8.72 5.65
CA VAL A 171 -9.35 9.22 5.32
C VAL A 171 -9.23 9.56 3.83
N LEU A 172 -9.84 8.76 2.95
CA LEU A 172 -9.78 8.93 1.50
C LEU A 172 -10.67 10.09 1.01
N ALA A 173 -11.74 10.42 1.71
CA ALA A 173 -12.75 11.38 1.29
C ALA A 173 -12.19 12.76 0.83
N PRO A 174 -11.23 13.40 1.50
CA PRO A 174 -10.67 14.66 1.02
C PRO A 174 -9.80 14.50 -0.24
N LEU A 175 -9.33 13.30 -0.56
CA LEU A 175 -8.43 13.02 -1.67
C LEU A 175 -9.16 12.49 -2.92
N ALA A 176 -10.08 11.54 -2.74
CA ALA A 176 -10.92 10.95 -3.79
C ALA A 176 -12.41 10.92 -3.35
N PRO A 177 -13.08 12.09 -3.37
CA PRO A 177 -14.38 12.28 -2.73
C PRO A 177 -15.51 11.44 -3.32
N MET A 178 -15.54 11.24 -4.63
CA MET A 178 -16.66 10.52 -5.28
C MET A 178 -16.59 9.02 -5.03
N GLU A 179 -15.39 8.45 -5.07
CA GLU A 179 -15.18 7.04 -4.79
C GLU A 179 -15.39 6.73 -3.31
N ALA A 180 -14.83 7.55 -2.42
CA ALA A 180 -15.01 7.41 -0.99
C ALA A 180 -16.50 7.48 -0.60
N GLU A 181 -17.27 8.41 -1.18
CA GLU A 181 -18.71 8.52 -0.98
C GLU A 181 -19.45 7.26 -1.42
N SER A 182 -19.15 6.79 -2.64
CA SER A 182 -19.83 5.61 -3.21
C SER A 182 -19.60 4.35 -2.38
N VAL A 183 -18.36 4.12 -1.96
CA VAL A 183 -17.97 2.97 -1.14
C VAL A 183 -18.56 3.09 0.27
N TRP A 184 -18.40 4.25 0.91
CA TRP A 184 -18.86 4.46 2.29
C TRP A 184 -20.37 4.31 2.44
N ARG A 185 -21.15 4.88 1.53
CA ARG A 185 -22.61 4.73 1.53
C ARG A 185 -23.03 3.28 1.32
N GLY A 186 -22.39 2.59 0.38
CA GLY A 186 -22.66 1.17 0.13
C GLY A 186 -22.25 0.26 1.30
N LEU A 187 -21.22 0.64 2.05
CA LEU A 187 -20.71 -0.12 3.19
C LEU A 187 -21.55 0.11 4.45
N THR A 188 -21.91 1.37 4.74
CA THR A 188 -22.51 1.77 6.02
C THR A 188 -24.00 2.05 5.95
N GLY A 189 -24.55 2.33 4.76
CA GLY A 189 -25.90 2.85 4.59
C GLY A 189 -26.10 4.28 5.10
N GLY A 190 -25.00 4.96 5.50
CA GLY A 190 -25.04 6.33 6.00
C GLY A 190 -25.38 7.37 4.93
N GLU A 191 -25.66 8.59 5.35
CA GLU A 191 -26.09 9.68 4.45
C GLU A 191 -24.95 10.11 3.52
N SER A 192 -23.78 10.47 4.08
CA SER A 192 -22.59 10.86 3.33
C SER A 192 -21.32 10.74 4.16
N VAL A 193 -20.24 10.29 3.55
CA VAL A 193 -18.91 10.29 4.19
C VAL A 193 -18.42 11.71 4.49
N HIS A 194 -18.87 12.69 3.70
CA HIS A 194 -18.48 14.09 3.87
C HIS A 194 -19.18 14.80 5.04
N LEU A 195 -20.17 14.15 5.65
CA LEU A 195 -20.81 14.58 6.89
C LEU A 195 -20.25 13.83 8.12
N ALA A 196 -19.42 12.82 7.90
CA ALA A 196 -18.76 12.08 8.97
C ALA A 196 -17.51 12.84 9.45
N ASP A 197 -17.24 12.75 10.75
CA ASP A 197 -16.04 13.33 11.34
C ASP A 197 -14.77 12.63 10.84
N TRP A 198 -13.65 13.37 10.84
CA TRP A 198 -12.35 12.77 10.66
C TRP A 198 -12.13 11.65 11.70
N PRO A 199 -11.48 10.54 11.34
CA PRO A 199 -11.32 9.41 12.25
C PRO A 199 -10.19 9.66 13.28
N PHE A 200 -10.38 10.65 14.16
CA PHE A 200 -9.41 11.00 15.18
C PHE A 200 -9.12 9.83 16.13
N LEU A 201 -7.84 9.57 16.36
CA LEU A 201 -7.37 8.54 17.28
C LEU A 201 -7.29 9.05 18.73
N ALA A 202 -7.13 10.36 18.90
CA ALA A 202 -7.22 11.07 20.17
C ALA A 202 -8.12 12.30 20.03
N ASP A 203 -8.75 12.68 21.09
CA ASP A 203 -9.53 13.92 21.16
C ASP A 203 -8.57 15.11 21.08
N GLU A 204 -8.84 16.03 20.17
CA GLU A 204 -7.95 17.18 19.90
C GLU A 204 -7.86 18.17 21.06
N GLN A 205 -8.88 18.23 21.92
CA GLN A 205 -8.93 19.17 23.04
C GLN A 205 -8.34 18.59 24.31
N THR A 206 -8.62 17.31 24.58
CA THR A 206 -8.21 16.65 25.84
C THR A 206 -6.95 15.81 25.68
N GLY A 207 -6.61 15.39 24.45
CA GLY A 207 -5.53 14.44 24.18
C GLY A 207 -5.86 12.99 24.58
N GLU A 208 -7.07 12.73 25.05
CA GLU A 208 -7.48 11.37 25.45
C GLU A 208 -7.70 10.49 24.24
N THR A 209 -7.27 9.23 24.32
CA THR A 209 -7.49 8.24 23.26
C THR A 209 -8.98 8.01 23.05
N THR A 210 -9.45 8.18 21.82
CA THR A 210 -10.84 7.94 21.44
C THR A 210 -11.16 6.42 21.46
N GLU A 211 -12.44 6.06 21.37
CA GLU A 211 -12.82 4.65 21.18
C GLU A 211 -12.19 4.05 19.91
N LEU A 212 -12.15 4.82 18.83
CA LEU A 212 -11.47 4.40 17.59
C LEU A 212 -9.96 4.21 17.83
N GLY A 213 -9.31 5.11 18.56
CA GLY A 213 -7.88 4.98 18.91
C GLY A 213 -7.59 3.73 19.76
N ARG A 214 -8.56 3.30 20.59
CA ARG A 214 -8.45 2.04 21.34
C ARG A 214 -8.68 0.79 20.46
N VAL A 215 -9.39 0.92 19.36
CA VAL A 215 -9.55 -0.16 18.36
C VAL A 215 -8.33 -0.22 17.43
N LEU A 216 -7.89 0.93 16.94
CA LEU A 216 -6.72 1.03 16.06
C LEU A 216 -5.44 1.18 16.88
N VAL A 217 -5.08 0.15 17.64
CA VAL A 217 -3.87 0.18 18.48
C VAL A 217 -2.62 0.14 17.60
N ASP A 218 -1.69 1.09 17.80
CA ASP A 218 -0.36 0.96 17.18
C ASP A 218 0.43 -0.18 17.87
N ASP A 219 1.00 -1.03 17.04
CA ASP A 219 1.89 -2.12 17.46
C ASP A 219 3.17 -2.06 16.61
N PRO A 220 4.13 -1.22 17.00
CA PRO A 220 5.37 -1.03 16.23
C PRO A 220 6.12 -2.33 15.99
N ALA A 221 6.20 -3.20 16.98
CA ALA A 221 6.95 -4.46 16.87
C ALA A 221 6.31 -5.40 15.84
N LEU A 222 4.98 -5.53 15.88
CA LEU A 222 4.24 -6.34 14.92
C LEU A 222 4.35 -5.76 13.50
N VAL A 223 4.20 -4.45 13.36
CA VAL A 223 4.29 -3.81 12.03
C VAL A 223 5.69 -3.96 11.47
N ASP A 224 6.73 -3.71 12.24
CA ASP A 224 8.12 -3.80 11.76
C ASP A 224 8.49 -5.24 11.37
N ALA A 225 8.05 -6.24 12.13
CA ALA A 225 8.25 -7.64 11.79
C ALA A 225 7.53 -8.02 10.48
N MET A 226 6.26 -7.63 10.33
CA MET A 226 5.49 -7.94 9.13
C MET A 226 5.99 -7.17 7.90
N GLU A 227 6.49 -5.94 8.04
CA GLU A 227 7.11 -5.22 6.93
C GLU A 227 8.40 -5.92 6.47
N LYS A 228 9.20 -6.48 7.38
CA LYS A 228 10.35 -7.32 7.01
C LYS A 228 9.93 -8.55 6.22
N VAL A 229 8.87 -9.22 6.63
CA VAL A 229 8.30 -10.35 5.87
C VAL A 229 7.90 -9.93 4.46
N ARG A 230 7.20 -8.80 4.33
CA ARG A 230 6.80 -8.23 3.03
C ARG A 230 8.01 -7.86 2.16
N GLU A 231 9.07 -7.29 2.75
CA GLU A 231 10.33 -7.01 2.05
C GLU A 231 10.96 -8.31 1.50
N VAL A 232 11.03 -9.35 2.31
CA VAL A 232 11.54 -10.67 1.90
C VAL A 232 10.72 -11.25 0.75
N VAL A 233 9.40 -11.20 0.86
CA VAL A 233 8.50 -11.67 -0.21
C VAL A 233 8.71 -10.88 -1.50
N SER A 234 8.70 -9.56 -1.43
CA SER A 234 8.89 -8.67 -2.58
C SER A 234 10.26 -8.89 -3.26
N GLY A 235 11.33 -8.96 -2.46
CA GLY A 235 12.69 -9.21 -2.93
C GLY A 235 12.81 -10.58 -3.62
N THR A 236 12.24 -11.62 -3.02
CA THR A 236 12.26 -12.98 -3.58
C THR A 236 11.46 -13.07 -4.88
N LEU A 237 10.27 -12.45 -4.93
CA LEU A 237 9.47 -12.41 -6.17
C LEU A 237 10.17 -11.64 -7.29
N SER A 238 10.88 -10.55 -6.96
CA SER A 238 11.71 -9.81 -7.90
C SER A 238 12.87 -10.67 -8.44
N MET A 239 13.54 -11.43 -7.57
CA MET A 239 14.59 -12.37 -7.99
C MET A 239 14.02 -13.48 -8.90
N ARG A 240 12.86 -14.06 -8.55
CA ARG A 240 12.18 -15.05 -9.41
C ARG A 240 11.88 -14.46 -10.80
N LYS A 241 11.36 -13.23 -10.85
CA LYS A 241 11.08 -12.52 -12.11
C LYS A 241 12.35 -12.34 -12.94
N THR A 242 13.44 -11.89 -12.33
CA THR A 242 14.74 -11.69 -13.00
C THR A 242 15.30 -13.00 -13.54
N LYS A 243 15.12 -14.10 -12.80
CA LYS A 243 15.55 -15.44 -13.22
C LYS A 243 14.51 -16.18 -14.09
N GLN A 244 13.40 -15.53 -14.43
CA GLN A 244 12.30 -16.10 -15.20
C GLN A 244 11.68 -17.37 -14.57
N ILE A 245 11.75 -17.52 -13.25
CA ILE A 245 11.16 -18.62 -12.48
C ILE A 245 9.75 -18.21 -12.09
N ARG A 246 8.74 -18.91 -12.59
CA ARG A 246 7.33 -18.63 -12.28
C ARG A 246 7.04 -18.94 -10.81
N VAL A 247 6.21 -18.12 -10.15
CA VAL A 247 5.85 -18.31 -8.72
C VAL A 247 5.19 -19.68 -8.51
N ARG A 248 4.36 -20.15 -9.45
CA ARG A 248 3.73 -21.48 -9.39
C ARG A 248 4.71 -22.67 -9.44
N GLN A 249 5.97 -22.43 -9.80
CA GLN A 249 7.01 -23.47 -9.74
C GLN A 249 7.55 -23.55 -8.33
N PRO A 250 7.33 -24.67 -7.60
CA PRO A 250 7.82 -24.80 -6.23
C PRO A 250 9.34 -24.88 -6.22
N LEU A 251 9.96 -24.22 -5.23
CA LEU A 251 11.39 -24.35 -4.97
C LEU A 251 11.61 -25.16 -3.70
N HIS A 252 12.72 -25.86 -3.64
CA HIS A 252 13.04 -26.72 -2.49
C HIS A 252 13.35 -25.89 -1.24
N LYS A 253 14.15 -24.83 -1.40
CA LYS A 253 14.69 -24.05 -0.29
C LYS A 253 14.83 -22.57 -0.67
N LEU A 254 14.54 -21.71 0.29
CA LEU A 254 14.90 -20.29 0.28
C LEU A 254 15.78 -20.03 1.49
N THR A 255 16.94 -19.42 1.28
CA THR A 255 17.77 -18.89 2.37
C THR A 255 17.58 -17.38 2.42
N VAL A 256 17.19 -16.86 3.58
CA VAL A 256 16.94 -15.45 3.83
C VAL A 256 17.96 -14.94 4.83
N VAL A 257 18.70 -13.92 4.46
CA VAL A 257 19.67 -13.27 5.34
C VAL A 257 19.02 -12.03 5.95
N VAL A 258 18.87 -12.00 7.26
CA VAL A 258 18.25 -10.89 8.01
C VAL A 258 19.04 -10.62 9.28
N GLU A 259 18.94 -9.38 9.79
CA GLU A 259 19.64 -9.01 11.02
C GLU A 259 19.02 -9.70 12.26
N ASN A 260 17.69 -9.81 12.30
CA ASN A 260 16.95 -10.44 13.38
C ASN A 260 16.11 -11.60 12.83
N THR A 261 16.60 -12.83 13.01
CA THR A 261 15.92 -14.04 12.55
C THR A 261 14.64 -14.31 13.31
N ASP A 262 14.58 -14.01 14.62
CA ASP A 262 13.42 -14.30 15.46
C ASP A 262 12.19 -13.50 15.04
N ALA A 263 12.39 -12.24 14.61
CA ALA A 263 11.31 -11.39 14.15
C ALA A 263 10.61 -11.93 12.89
N VAL A 264 11.31 -12.73 12.07
CA VAL A 264 10.78 -13.27 10.81
C VAL A 264 10.37 -14.75 10.96
N ALA A 265 10.97 -15.47 11.91
CA ALA A 265 10.75 -16.91 12.11
C ALA A 265 9.27 -17.25 12.39
N ALA A 266 8.55 -16.39 13.11
CA ALA A 266 7.13 -16.56 13.39
C ALA A 266 6.26 -16.62 12.12
N TYR A 267 6.75 -16.11 11.00
CA TYR A 267 6.02 -15.98 9.73
C TYR A 267 6.47 -16.98 8.66
N ASP A 268 7.13 -18.06 9.03
CA ASP A 268 7.65 -19.09 8.13
C ASP A 268 6.57 -19.63 7.17
N GLU A 269 5.38 -19.92 7.68
CA GLU A 269 4.27 -20.44 6.88
C GLU A 269 3.77 -19.41 5.84
N ILE A 270 3.76 -18.12 6.18
CA ILE A 270 3.42 -17.06 5.24
C ILE A 270 4.48 -16.98 4.12
N LEU A 271 5.76 -17.04 4.49
CA LEU A 271 6.85 -17.04 3.52
C LEU A 271 6.78 -18.25 2.58
N LYS A 272 6.54 -19.45 3.12
CA LYS A 272 6.39 -20.67 2.32
C LYS A 272 5.24 -20.56 1.33
N SER A 273 4.08 -20.10 1.80
CA SER A 273 2.87 -19.96 0.99
C SER A 273 3.04 -18.92 -0.11
N GLU A 274 3.46 -17.70 0.26
CA GLU A 274 3.62 -16.58 -0.69
C GLU A 274 4.67 -16.84 -1.76
N LEU A 275 5.75 -17.52 -1.37
CA LEU A 275 6.89 -17.74 -2.24
C LEU A 275 6.88 -19.12 -2.92
N ASN A 276 5.91 -19.98 -2.58
CA ASN A 276 5.85 -21.36 -3.05
C ASN A 276 7.21 -22.07 -2.89
N VAL A 277 7.71 -22.09 -1.66
CA VAL A 277 8.94 -22.76 -1.27
C VAL A 277 8.64 -23.81 -0.21
N LYS A 278 9.37 -24.93 -0.22
CA LYS A 278 9.14 -26.02 0.74
C LYS A 278 9.79 -25.74 2.10
N ASN A 279 10.95 -25.09 2.08
CA ASN A 279 11.73 -24.80 3.28
C ASN A 279 12.25 -23.37 3.23
N VAL A 280 12.14 -22.67 4.37
CA VAL A 280 12.78 -21.36 4.57
C VAL A 280 13.87 -21.55 5.63
N GLU A 281 15.06 -21.08 5.33
CA GLU A 281 16.19 -21.05 6.26
C GLU A 281 16.54 -19.59 6.51
N LEU A 282 16.46 -19.19 7.78
CA LEU A 282 16.83 -17.85 8.21
C LEU A 282 18.25 -17.88 8.76
N CYS A 283 19.07 -16.95 8.38
CA CYS A 283 20.42 -16.80 8.90
C CYS A 283 20.79 -15.33 9.03
N THR A 284 21.76 -15.06 9.90
CA THR A 284 22.39 -13.75 10.00
C THR A 284 23.42 -13.56 8.90
N LEU A 285 23.95 -12.35 8.76
CA LEU A 285 25.04 -12.08 7.82
C LEU A 285 26.29 -12.92 8.11
N GLU A 286 26.64 -13.03 9.40
CA GLU A 286 27.81 -13.82 9.86
C GLU A 286 27.65 -15.31 9.53
N ASP A 287 26.44 -15.86 9.77
CA ASP A 287 26.13 -17.25 9.43
C ASP A 287 26.19 -17.50 7.93
N ALA A 288 25.70 -16.56 7.13
CA ALA A 288 25.71 -16.65 5.68
C ALA A 288 27.15 -16.67 5.14
N GLU A 289 28.03 -15.81 5.66
CA GLU A 289 29.45 -15.79 5.32
C GLU A 289 30.15 -17.08 5.75
N ALA A 290 29.87 -17.60 6.95
CA ALA A 290 30.38 -18.87 7.44
C ALA A 290 29.98 -20.06 6.57
N GLN A 291 28.78 -20.02 5.98
CA GLN A 291 28.29 -21.00 4.99
C GLN A 291 28.86 -20.81 3.58
N GLY A 292 29.72 -19.82 3.37
CA GLY A 292 30.34 -19.53 2.06
C GLY A 292 29.41 -18.79 1.08
N LEU A 293 28.30 -18.24 1.55
CA LEU A 293 27.45 -17.37 0.75
C LEU A 293 28.15 -16.03 0.56
N LYS A 294 28.39 -15.63 -0.70
CA LYS A 294 28.98 -14.33 -1.01
C LYS A 294 27.88 -13.30 -1.21
N ILE A 295 27.90 -12.26 -0.39
CA ILE A 295 27.07 -11.07 -0.61
C ILE A 295 27.81 -10.18 -1.59
N ILE A 296 27.22 -9.99 -2.77
CA ILE A 296 27.72 -9.10 -3.80
C ILE A 296 26.92 -7.81 -3.75
N ASN A 297 27.52 -6.75 -3.27
CA ASN A 297 26.93 -5.43 -3.34
C ASN A 297 27.15 -4.86 -4.75
N GLU A 298 26.10 -4.81 -5.56
CA GLU A 298 26.13 -4.17 -6.88
C GLU A 298 25.67 -2.72 -6.76
N LEU A 299 26.54 -1.77 -6.94
CA LEU A 299 26.17 -0.38 -7.06
C LEU A 299 25.55 -0.15 -8.46
N ARG A 300 24.24 0.04 -8.53
CA ARG A 300 23.57 0.41 -9.79
C ARG A 300 23.23 1.90 -9.80
N VAL A 301 23.78 2.60 -10.76
CA VAL A 301 23.46 4.01 -10.97
C VAL A 301 22.02 4.12 -11.46
N ASN A 302 21.15 4.79 -10.68
CA ASN A 302 19.83 5.13 -11.16
C ASN A 302 19.97 6.22 -12.23
N ALA A 303 19.95 5.82 -13.49
CA ALA A 303 20.13 6.71 -14.65
C ALA A 303 19.12 7.87 -14.69
N ARG A 304 17.91 7.67 -14.18
CA ARG A 304 16.85 8.70 -14.16
C ARG A 304 17.18 9.81 -13.15
N VAL A 305 17.72 9.45 -12.00
CA VAL A 305 18.10 10.40 -10.95
C VAL A 305 19.46 11.02 -11.27
N ALA A 306 20.43 10.20 -11.64
CA ALA A 306 21.79 10.63 -11.98
C ALA A 306 21.82 11.50 -13.27
N GLY A 307 20.92 11.24 -14.22
CA GLY A 307 20.82 12.00 -15.48
C GLY A 307 20.58 13.49 -15.28
N LYS A 308 19.83 13.86 -14.26
CA LYS A 308 19.61 15.27 -13.91
C LYS A 308 20.87 15.98 -13.42
N ARG A 309 21.76 15.24 -12.74
CA ARG A 309 23.02 15.77 -12.17
C ARG A 309 24.19 15.62 -13.12
N LEU A 310 24.35 14.45 -13.73
CA LEU A 310 25.53 14.08 -14.52
C LEU A 310 25.38 14.33 -16.03
N ARG A 311 24.16 14.60 -16.51
CA ARG A 311 23.88 14.89 -17.93
C ARG A 311 24.57 13.89 -18.87
N LYS A 312 25.55 14.36 -19.68
CA LYS A 312 26.29 13.52 -20.64
C LYS A 312 27.17 12.46 -19.96
N ASP A 313 27.58 12.68 -18.71
CA ASP A 313 28.48 11.82 -17.97
C ASP A 313 27.78 10.62 -17.29
N VAL A 314 26.43 10.58 -17.34
CA VAL A 314 25.65 9.43 -16.83
C VAL A 314 26.11 8.11 -17.43
N GLN A 315 26.44 8.09 -18.72
CA GLN A 315 26.92 6.88 -19.39
C GLN A 315 28.25 6.37 -18.80
N PHE A 316 29.14 7.28 -18.38
CA PHE A 316 30.39 6.91 -17.70
C PHE A 316 30.12 6.36 -16.30
N ALA A 317 29.21 7.00 -15.56
CA ALA A 317 28.82 6.53 -14.22
C ALA A 317 28.15 5.13 -14.26
N ILE A 318 27.35 4.84 -15.28
CA ILE A 318 26.73 3.52 -15.46
C ILE A 318 27.76 2.44 -15.81
N LYS A 319 28.80 2.80 -16.58
CA LYS A 319 29.85 1.88 -17.01
C LYS A 319 31.04 1.79 -16.03
N ALA A 320 31.08 2.67 -15.02
CA ALA A 320 32.13 2.60 -14.03
C ALA A 320 32.05 1.27 -13.27
N PRO A 321 33.18 0.53 -13.15
CA PRO A 321 33.18 -0.68 -12.35
C PRO A 321 32.83 -0.31 -10.90
N SER A 322 31.91 -1.08 -10.27
CA SER A 322 31.70 -0.98 -8.82
C SER A 322 33.06 -1.11 -8.13
N PRO A 323 33.42 -0.22 -7.19
CA PRO A 323 34.61 -0.43 -6.42
C PRO A 323 34.49 -1.79 -5.72
N ALA A 324 35.33 -2.74 -6.15
CA ALA A 324 35.46 -3.97 -5.41
C ALA A 324 35.97 -3.56 -4.01
N HIS A 325 35.17 -3.79 -2.98
CA HIS A 325 35.68 -3.69 -1.62
C HIS A 325 36.70 -4.80 -1.42
N GLY A 326 37.96 -4.45 -1.71
CA GLY A 326 39.13 -5.09 -1.12
C GLY A 326 39.41 -4.31 0.15
N MET A 327 39.25 -4.91 1.25
CA MET A 327 39.95 -4.99 2.53
C MET A 327 38.95 -5.26 3.63
#